data_518cb3eff1623c1d61a23a9bd9216171
#
_entry.id   518cb3eff1623c1d61a23a9bd9216171
#
_cell.length_a   1.000
_cell.length_b   1.000
_cell.length_c   1.000
_cell.angle_alpha   90.00
_cell.angle_beta   90.00
_cell.angle_gamma   90.00
#
_symmetry.space_group_name_H-M   'P 1'
#
loop_
_entity.id
_entity.type
_entity.pdbx_description
1 polymer ?
#
loop_
_entity_poly.entity_id
_entity_poly.type
_entity_poly.pdbx_seq_one_letter_code
_entity_poly.pdbx_strand_id
1 'polypeptide(L)'
;MQAEERRRAILDSLRNTDTPVSAAALARRFSVSRQIIVGDVALLRAGGTDILATPRGYLLGGRGGGVERTVACVHAPEEMERELNAIVDAGGEVVDVIVEHPVYGQLTGLLGVRSRYDVAEFVRRVEEHGARPLSALTGGIHLHTVRCPDEKTFRRVRKSLEAENFLLNM
;
A
#
# COMPACT_ATOMS: atom_id res chain seq x y z
N MET A 1 5.18 -14.84 -27.37
CA MET A 1 5.29 -15.42 -26.02
C MET A 1 3.95 -15.99 -25.61
N GLN A 2 3.93 -17.27 -25.23
CA GLN A 2 2.71 -17.92 -24.76
C GLN A 2 2.30 -17.42 -23.35
N ALA A 3 1.03 -17.57 -23.00
CA ALA A 3 0.49 -17.04 -21.76
C ALA A 3 1.18 -17.60 -20.49
N GLU A 4 1.48 -18.89 -20.48
CA GLU A 4 2.17 -19.52 -19.34
C GLU A 4 3.61 -19.04 -19.20
N GLU A 5 4.32 -18.92 -20.31
CA GLU A 5 5.68 -18.38 -20.35
C GLU A 5 5.72 -16.92 -19.86
N ARG A 6 4.72 -16.12 -20.26
CA ARG A 6 4.58 -14.75 -19.80
C ARG A 6 4.34 -14.67 -18.29
N ARG A 7 3.47 -15.51 -17.74
CA ARG A 7 3.23 -15.56 -16.29
C ARG A 7 4.49 -15.90 -15.50
N ARG A 8 5.30 -16.83 -15.98
CA ARG A 8 6.63 -17.13 -15.38
C ARG A 8 7.53 -15.91 -15.43
N ALA A 9 7.62 -15.24 -16.57
CA ALA A 9 8.44 -14.04 -16.75
C ALA A 9 7.95 -12.84 -15.89
N ILE A 10 6.63 -12.72 -15.63
CA ILE A 10 6.09 -11.77 -14.67
C ILE A 10 6.61 -12.08 -13.27
N LEU A 11 6.52 -13.33 -12.80
CA LEU A 11 7.04 -13.73 -11.49
C LEU A 11 8.53 -13.44 -11.34
N ASP A 12 9.33 -13.76 -12.36
CA ASP A 12 10.77 -13.48 -12.34
C ASP A 12 11.04 -11.97 -12.28
N SER A 13 10.22 -11.17 -12.97
CA SER A 13 10.32 -9.72 -12.89
C SER A 13 10.05 -9.19 -11.48
N LEU A 14 9.07 -9.77 -10.80
CA LEU A 14 8.71 -9.38 -9.42
C LEU A 14 9.71 -9.93 -8.39
N ARG A 15 10.36 -11.08 -8.65
CA ARG A 15 11.39 -11.63 -7.76
C ARG A 15 12.66 -10.80 -7.71
N ASN A 16 12.98 -10.14 -8.79
CA ASN A 16 14.24 -9.40 -8.96
C ASN A 16 14.17 -7.92 -8.58
N THR A 17 13.08 -7.50 -7.91
CA THR A 17 12.93 -6.11 -7.46
C THR A 17 12.23 -6.02 -6.12
N ASP A 18 12.62 -5.06 -5.30
CA ASP A 18 11.96 -4.70 -4.04
C ASP A 18 11.01 -3.51 -4.19
N THR A 19 10.88 -2.99 -5.41
CA THR A 19 9.96 -1.90 -5.72
C THR A 19 8.78 -2.39 -6.56
N PRO A 20 7.58 -1.78 -6.39
CA PRO A 20 6.42 -2.16 -7.17
C PRO A 20 6.63 -2.00 -8.67
N VAL A 21 6.22 -3.00 -9.45
CA VAL A 21 6.27 -2.96 -10.91
C VAL A 21 4.85 -2.71 -11.45
N SER A 22 4.67 -1.61 -12.16
CA SER A 22 3.34 -1.26 -12.67
C SER A 22 2.86 -2.21 -13.77
N ALA A 23 1.55 -2.43 -13.83
CA ALA A 23 0.94 -3.22 -14.92
C ALA A 23 1.28 -2.66 -16.30
N ALA A 24 1.40 -1.33 -16.43
CA ALA A 24 1.80 -0.68 -17.67
C ALA A 24 3.26 -0.99 -18.06
N ALA A 25 4.17 -1.03 -17.08
CA ALA A 25 5.58 -1.41 -17.34
C ALA A 25 5.70 -2.86 -17.80
N LEU A 26 4.98 -3.78 -17.14
CA LEU A 26 4.92 -5.18 -17.56
C LEU A 26 4.29 -5.34 -18.95
N ALA A 27 3.21 -4.61 -19.22
CA ALA A 27 2.53 -4.62 -20.53
C ALA A 27 3.48 -4.21 -21.67
N ARG A 28 4.24 -3.12 -21.45
CA ARG A 28 5.26 -2.69 -22.42
C ARG A 28 6.37 -3.73 -22.59
N ARG A 29 6.88 -4.27 -21.47
CA ARG A 29 7.97 -5.26 -21.49
C ARG A 29 7.59 -6.53 -22.27
N PHE A 30 6.36 -6.97 -22.15
CA PHE A 30 5.88 -8.21 -22.79
C PHE A 30 5.07 -7.97 -24.06
N SER A 31 4.96 -6.73 -24.53
CA SER A 31 4.22 -6.33 -25.74
C SER A 31 2.78 -6.83 -25.76
N VAL A 32 2.09 -6.67 -24.62
CA VAL A 32 0.67 -7.01 -24.45
C VAL A 32 -0.11 -5.84 -23.85
N SER A 33 -1.45 -5.94 -23.84
CA SER A 33 -2.28 -4.93 -23.19
C SER A 33 -2.16 -5.00 -21.66
N ARG A 34 -2.41 -3.86 -20.99
CA ARG A 34 -2.49 -3.81 -19.52
C ARG A 34 -3.50 -4.81 -18.97
N GLN A 35 -4.62 -5.01 -19.65
CA GLN A 35 -5.68 -5.93 -19.25
C GLN A 35 -5.19 -7.39 -19.23
N ILE A 36 -4.34 -7.78 -20.17
CA ILE A 36 -3.72 -9.11 -20.19
C ILE A 36 -2.84 -9.30 -18.96
N ILE A 37 -2.04 -8.31 -18.57
CA ILE A 37 -1.22 -8.37 -17.35
C ILE A 37 -2.10 -8.50 -16.10
N VAL A 38 -3.19 -7.75 -16.01
CA VAL A 38 -4.14 -7.85 -14.88
C VAL A 38 -4.71 -9.26 -14.78
N GLY A 39 -5.09 -9.87 -15.91
CA GLY A 39 -5.57 -11.25 -15.96
C GLY A 39 -4.50 -12.27 -15.58
N ASP A 40 -3.27 -12.12 -16.08
CA ASP A 40 -2.16 -13.01 -15.73
C ASP A 40 -1.83 -12.95 -14.22
N VAL A 41 -1.80 -11.76 -13.63
CA VAL A 41 -1.59 -11.59 -12.19
C VAL A 41 -2.74 -12.20 -11.39
N ALA A 42 -3.98 -12.04 -11.82
CA ALA A 42 -5.13 -12.68 -11.18
C ALA A 42 -5.01 -14.20 -11.15
N LEU A 43 -4.58 -14.81 -12.28
CA LEU A 43 -4.35 -16.26 -12.37
C LEU A 43 -3.19 -16.73 -11.48
N LEU A 44 -2.10 -15.97 -11.42
CA LEU A 44 -0.98 -16.26 -10.51
C LEU A 44 -1.41 -16.23 -9.04
N ARG A 45 -2.23 -15.24 -8.65
CA ARG A 45 -2.78 -15.14 -7.30
C ARG A 45 -3.73 -16.30 -7.00
N ALA A 46 -4.61 -16.65 -7.94
CA ALA A 46 -5.51 -17.81 -7.82
C ALA A 46 -4.73 -19.13 -7.71
N GLY A 47 -3.55 -19.22 -8.32
CA GLY A 47 -2.61 -20.34 -8.19
C GLY A 47 -1.78 -20.35 -6.90
N GLY A 48 -2.08 -19.46 -5.95
CA GLY A 48 -1.43 -19.43 -4.63
C GLY A 48 -0.17 -18.55 -4.54
N THR A 49 0.16 -17.80 -5.59
CA THR A 49 1.29 -16.86 -5.52
C THR A 49 0.85 -15.61 -4.75
N ASP A 50 1.61 -15.26 -3.71
CA ASP A 50 1.37 -14.05 -2.92
C ASP A 50 1.88 -12.83 -3.68
N ILE A 51 1.00 -12.20 -4.46
CA ILE A 51 1.25 -10.94 -5.17
C ILE A 51 0.38 -9.85 -4.59
N LEU A 52 1.00 -8.80 -4.08
CA LEU A 52 0.35 -7.61 -3.57
C LEU A 52 0.11 -6.60 -4.70
N ALA A 53 -1.10 -6.08 -4.78
CA ALA A 53 -1.43 -4.97 -5.68
C ALA A 53 -1.44 -3.67 -4.88
N THR A 54 -0.51 -2.79 -5.18
CA THR A 54 -0.38 -1.47 -4.55
C THR A 54 -0.77 -0.36 -5.54
N PRO A 55 -0.99 0.89 -5.10
CA PRO A 55 -1.21 2.01 -6.01
C PRO A 55 -0.11 2.21 -7.05
N ARG A 56 1.13 1.74 -6.78
CA ARG A 56 2.29 1.86 -7.68
C ARG A 56 2.50 0.64 -8.59
N GLY A 57 1.86 -0.48 -8.30
CA GLY A 57 2.01 -1.71 -9.07
C GLY A 57 2.06 -2.96 -8.19
N TYR A 58 2.60 -4.02 -8.74
CA TYR A 58 2.66 -5.34 -8.12
C TYR A 58 4.00 -5.59 -7.42
N LEU A 59 3.93 -6.24 -6.28
CA LEU A 59 5.06 -6.77 -5.51
C LEU A 59 4.81 -8.22 -5.13
N LEU A 60 5.86 -9.00 -4.93
CA LEU A 60 5.74 -10.27 -4.21
C LEU A 60 5.59 -10.00 -2.71
N GLY A 61 4.59 -10.64 -2.11
CA GLY A 61 4.40 -10.64 -0.67
C GLY A 61 5.51 -11.39 0.08
N GLY A 62 5.51 -11.26 1.41
CA GLY A 62 6.50 -11.96 2.25
C GLY A 62 7.92 -11.40 2.23
N ARG A 63 8.17 -10.31 1.50
CA ARG A 63 9.46 -9.60 1.51
C ARG A 63 9.42 -8.46 2.53
N GLY A 64 9.96 -8.69 3.70
CA GLY A 64 10.14 -7.65 4.69
C GLY A 64 10.59 -8.24 6.02
N GLY A 65 11.87 -8.11 6.36
CA GLY A 65 12.34 -8.21 7.72
C GLY A 65 11.83 -6.99 8.51
N GLY A 66 11.65 -7.15 9.82
CA GLY A 66 11.19 -6.08 10.69
C GLY A 66 9.92 -6.45 11.46
N VAL A 67 9.35 -5.45 12.10
CA VAL A 67 8.10 -5.59 12.86
C VAL A 67 6.94 -4.91 12.14
N GLU A 68 5.79 -5.56 12.14
CA GLU A 68 4.53 -4.96 11.70
C GLU A 68 3.63 -4.74 12.90
N ARG A 69 3.08 -3.55 13.00
CA ARG A 69 2.14 -3.17 14.06
C ARG A 69 1.02 -2.33 13.46
N THR A 70 -0.12 -2.37 14.09
CA THR A 70 -1.27 -1.58 13.69
C THR A 70 -1.40 -0.35 14.59
N VAL A 71 -1.71 0.79 13.99
CA VAL A 71 -2.05 2.04 14.69
C VAL A 71 -3.47 2.45 14.32
N ALA A 72 -4.21 2.95 15.31
CA ALA A 72 -5.54 3.52 15.10
C ALA A 72 -5.41 5.05 15.01
N CYS A 73 -5.92 5.61 13.92
CA CYS A 73 -5.82 7.03 13.62
C CYS A 73 -7.20 7.64 13.38
N VAL A 74 -7.29 8.94 13.58
CA VAL A 74 -8.46 9.75 13.25
C VAL A 74 -8.03 11.14 12.80
N HIS A 75 -8.48 11.54 11.64
CA HIS A 75 -8.28 12.89 11.10
C HIS A 75 -9.24 13.17 9.93
N ALA A 76 -9.30 14.43 9.53
CA ALA A 76 -10.03 14.85 8.33
C ALA A 76 -9.26 14.44 7.04
N PRO A 77 -9.95 14.27 5.90
CA PRO A 77 -9.31 13.89 4.63
C PRO A 77 -8.13 14.79 4.22
N GLU A 78 -8.21 16.09 4.52
CA GLU A 78 -7.19 17.09 4.19
C GLU A 78 -5.89 16.89 4.94
N GLU A 79 -5.89 16.13 6.03
CA GLU A 79 -4.73 15.84 6.87
C GLU A 79 -4.02 14.54 6.49
N MET A 80 -4.52 13.81 5.47
CA MET A 80 -3.97 12.53 5.03
C MET A 80 -2.47 12.62 4.68
N GLU A 81 -2.07 13.64 3.93
CA GLU A 81 -0.67 13.84 3.56
C GLU A 81 0.22 14.05 4.79
N ARG A 82 -0.24 14.84 5.75
CA ARG A 82 0.49 15.10 7.00
C ARG A 82 0.67 13.84 7.83
N GLU A 83 -0.37 13.03 7.95
CA GLU A 83 -0.31 11.76 8.67
C GLU A 83 0.70 10.79 8.03
N LEU A 84 0.60 10.57 6.72
CA LEU A 84 1.49 9.67 6.00
C LEU A 84 2.94 10.14 6.09
N ASN A 85 3.19 11.45 5.96
CA ASN A 85 4.52 12.04 6.14
C ASN A 85 5.06 11.84 7.56
N ALA A 86 4.23 11.96 8.59
CA ALA A 86 4.64 11.72 9.98
C ALA A 86 5.14 10.28 10.18
N ILE A 87 4.54 9.30 9.52
CA ILE A 87 4.96 7.89 9.60
C ILE A 87 6.28 7.66 8.86
N VAL A 88 6.37 8.11 7.59
CA VAL A 88 7.57 7.84 6.77
C VAL A 88 8.79 8.63 7.24
N ASP A 89 8.62 9.85 7.73
CA ASP A 89 9.71 10.65 8.30
C ASP A 89 10.30 10.01 9.57
N ALA A 90 9.48 9.29 10.32
CA ALA A 90 9.91 8.54 11.51
C ALA A 90 10.56 7.18 11.17
N GLY A 91 10.58 6.78 9.90
CA GLY A 91 11.22 5.56 9.41
C GLY A 91 10.25 4.37 9.23
N GLY A 92 8.94 4.60 9.27
CA GLY A 92 7.92 3.59 9.01
C GLY A 92 7.56 3.48 7.52
N GLU A 93 7.10 2.29 7.13
CA GLU A 93 6.39 2.05 5.88
C GLU A 93 4.90 1.90 6.19
N VAL A 94 4.05 2.64 5.48
CA VAL A 94 2.59 2.45 5.55
C VAL A 94 2.22 1.35 4.58
N VAL A 95 1.89 0.18 5.12
CA VAL A 95 1.55 -1.00 4.31
C VAL A 95 0.15 -0.86 3.71
N ASP A 96 -0.81 -0.47 4.53
CA ASP A 96 -2.22 -0.39 4.15
C ASP A 96 -2.99 0.68 4.93
N VAL A 97 -4.24 0.86 4.53
CA VAL A 97 -5.29 1.52 5.30
C VAL A 97 -6.45 0.55 5.47
N ILE A 98 -6.98 0.47 6.67
CA ILE A 98 -8.06 -0.45 7.04
C ILE A 98 -9.21 0.37 7.64
N VAL A 99 -10.42 0.13 7.15
CA VAL A 99 -11.65 0.72 7.70
C VAL A 99 -12.70 -0.36 7.90
N GLU A 100 -13.65 -0.11 8.79
CA GLU A 100 -14.77 -1.00 9.05
C GLU A 100 -16.04 -0.46 8.36
N HIS A 101 -16.52 -1.20 7.38
CA HIS A 101 -17.72 -0.81 6.62
C HIS A 101 -18.94 -1.59 7.11
N PRO A 102 -20.11 -0.92 7.30
CA PRO A 102 -21.30 -1.58 7.88
C PRO A 102 -21.89 -2.70 7.01
N VAL A 103 -21.63 -2.70 5.70
CA VAL A 103 -22.11 -3.74 4.77
C VAL A 103 -21.03 -4.76 4.46
N TYR A 104 -19.80 -4.30 4.14
CA TYR A 104 -18.72 -5.17 3.67
C TYR A 104 -17.80 -5.66 4.78
N GLY A 105 -17.96 -5.16 6.01
CA GLY A 105 -17.00 -5.45 7.08
C GLY A 105 -15.69 -4.73 6.88
N GLN A 106 -14.58 -5.39 7.12
CA GLN A 106 -13.27 -4.79 6.97
C GLN A 106 -12.92 -4.56 5.49
N LEU A 107 -12.64 -3.31 5.15
CA LEU A 107 -12.09 -2.93 3.86
C LEU A 107 -10.62 -2.54 4.03
N THR A 108 -9.76 -3.09 3.19
CA THR A 108 -8.32 -2.84 3.23
C THR A 108 -7.82 -2.37 1.88
N GLY A 109 -7.15 -1.22 1.86
CA GLY A 109 -6.44 -0.71 0.70
C GLY A 109 -4.94 -0.78 0.92
N LEU A 110 -4.20 -1.50 0.06
CA LEU A 110 -2.74 -1.55 0.13
C LEU A 110 -2.15 -0.23 -0.37
N LEU A 111 -1.23 0.35 0.37
CA LEU A 111 -0.56 1.61 0.06
C LEU A 111 0.91 1.40 -0.35
N GLY A 112 1.70 0.73 0.45
CA GLY A 112 3.12 0.49 0.18
C GLY A 112 3.94 1.78 0.13
N VAL A 113 3.66 2.73 1.00
CA VAL A 113 4.27 4.07 1.05
C VAL A 113 5.45 4.07 2.00
N ARG A 114 6.65 4.42 1.52
CA ARG A 114 7.92 4.34 2.27
C ARG A 114 8.66 5.67 2.39
N SER A 115 8.30 6.66 1.57
CA SER A 115 9.01 7.93 1.47
C SER A 115 8.04 9.08 1.24
N ARG A 116 8.51 10.31 1.44
CA ARG A 116 7.74 11.51 1.08
C ARG A 116 7.40 11.56 -0.40
N TYR A 117 8.26 11.04 -1.26
CA TYR A 117 7.97 10.91 -2.69
C TYR A 117 6.75 10.00 -2.92
N ASP A 118 6.72 8.85 -2.26
CA ASP A 118 5.58 7.92 -2.36
C ASP A 118 4.30 8.54 -1.83
N VAL A 119 4.37 9.31 -0.74
CA VAL A 119 3.22 10.05 -0.19
C VAL A 119 2.68 11.04 -1.21
N ALA A 120 3.55 11.87 -1.79
CA ALA A 120 3.17 12.86 -2.79
C ALA A 120 2.51 12.21 -4.02
N GLU A 121 3.06 11.10 -4.52
CA GLU A 121 2.49 10.34 -5.63
C GLU A 121 1.11 9.75 -5.29
N PHE A 122 0.94 9.25 -4.08
CA PHE A 122 -0.35 8.72 -3.61
C PHE A 122 -1.41 9.82 -3.52
N VAL A 123 -1.08 10.95 -2.89
CA VAL A 123 -1.97 12.12 -2.78
C VAL A 123 -2.37 12.64 -4.16
N ARG A 124 -1.40 12.78 -5.07
CA ARG A 124 -1.65 13.20 -6.45
C ARG A 124 -2.65 12.27 -7.15
N ARG A 125 -2.51 10.95 -6.99
CA ARG A 125 -3.45 9.97 -7.58
C ARG A 125 -4.85 10.09 -7.00
N VAL A 126 -4.98 10.28 -5.70
CA VAL A 126 -6.27 10.50 -5.04
C VAL A 126 -6.95 11.73 -5.63
N GLU A 127 -6.23 12.84 -5.78
CA GLU A 127 -6.75 14.09 -6.34
C GLU A 127 -7.12 13.94 -7.83
N GLU A 128 -6.24 13.40 -8.65
CA GLU A 128 -6.47 13.22 -10.10
C GLU A 128 -7.68 12.35 -10.43
N HIS A 129 -7.96 11.34 -9.61
CA HIS A 129 -9.11 10.46 -9.81
C HIS A 129 -10.37 10.94 -9.08
N GLY A 130 -10.30 12.07 -8.37
CA GLY A 130 -11.42 12.55 -7.56
C GLY A 130 -11.84 11.53 -6.49
N ALA A 131 -10.90 10.67 -6.05
CA ALA A 131 -11.18 9.63 -5.09
C ALA A 131 -11.29 10.22 -3.68
N ARG A 132 -12.17 9.62 -2.87
CA ARG A 132 -12.23 9.93 -1.43
C ARG A 132 -11.37 8.92 -0.68
N PRO A 133 -10.61 9.33 0.34
CA PRO A 133 -9.90 8.38 1.21
C PRO A 133 -10.86 7.38 1.84
N LEU A 134 -10.43 6.12 2.03
CA LEU A 134 -11.26 5.11 2.71
C LEU A 134 -11.72 5.56 4.10
N SER A 135 -10.90 6.31 4.83
CA SER A 135 -11.23 6.88 6.14
C SER A 135 -12.47 7.79 6.12
N ALA A 136 -12.82 8.36 4.97
CA ALA A 136 -14.04 9.16 4.82
C ALA A 136 -15.33 8.32 5.00
N LEU A 137 -15.25 7.00 4.83
CA LEU A 137 -16.37 6.08 5.07
C LEU A 137 -16.70 5.90 6.55
N THR A 138 -15.78 6.24 7.44
CA THR A 138 -15.85 5.99 8.89
C THR A 138 -15.65 7.25 9.72
N GLY A 139 -15.94 8.42 9.16
CA GLY A 139 -15.79 9.71 9.86
C GLY A 139 -14.35 10.04 10.23
N GLY A 140 -13.38 9.54 9.49
CA GLY A 140 -11.96 9.76 9.70
C GLY A 140 -11.25 8.66 10.51
N ILE A 141 -11.97 7.76 11.16
CA ILE A 141 -11.39 6.65 11.94
C ILE A 141 -10.90 5.54 11.01
N HIS A 142 -9.64 5.15 11.16
CA HIS A 142 -9.04 4.09 10.37
C HIS A 142 -7.83 3.49 11.08
N LEU A 143 -7.37 2.37 10.54
CA LEU A 143 -6.15 1.72 10.97
C LEU A 143 -5.12 1.78 9.85
N HIS A 144 -3.85 1.85 10.23
CA HIS A 144 -2.72 1.56 9.34
C HIS A 144 -1.92 0.39 9.88
N THR A 145 -1.56 -0.55 9.00
CA THR A 145 -0.45 -1.45 9.27
C THR A 145 0.83 -0.73 8.93
N VAL A 146 1.70 -0.58 9.92
CA VAL A 146 3.01 0.07 9.76
C VAL A 146 4.10 -0.98 9.92
N ARG A 147 4.99 -1.04 8.94
CA ARG A 147 6.20 -1.87 8.97
C ARG A 147 7.41 -1.01 9.32
N CYS A 148 8.17 -1.46 10.30
CA CYS A 148 9.38 -0.79 10.75
C CYS A 148 10.54 -1.79 10.83
N PRO A 149 11.81 -1.35 10.69
CA PRO A 149 12.95 -2.25 10.85
C PRO A 149 13.04 -2.86 12.26
N ASP A 150 12.53 -2.16 13.28
CA ASP A 150 12.56 -2.57 14.68
C ASP A 150 11.49 -1.88 15.54
N GLU A 151 11.31 -2.36 16.77
CA GLU A 151 10.38 -1.79 17.74
C GLU A 151 10.73 -0.35 18.16
N LYS A 152 11.99 0.01 18.15
CA LYS A 152 12.44 1.38 18.47
C LYS A 152 11.90 2.38 17.44
N THR A 153 11.98 2.02 16.17
CA THR A 153 11.43 2.81 15.06
C THR A 153 9.92 2.90 15.15
N PHE A 154 9.24 1.80 15.48
CA PHE A 154 7.79 1.81 15.65
C PHE A 154 7.36 2.75 16.80
N ARG A 155 8.07 2.74 17.93
CA ARG A 155 7.80 3.71 19.02
C ARG A 155 7.98 5.15 18.57
N ARG A 156 8.98 5.43 17.72
CA ARG A 156 9.19 6.75 17.14
C ARG A 156 8.05 7.17 16.21
N VAL A 157 7.53 6.25 15.40
CA VAL A 157 6.34 6.47 14.57
C VAL A 157 5.14 6.83 15.45
N ARG A 158 4.88 6.06 16.51
CA ARG A 158 3.78 6.37 17.43
C ARG A 158 3.90 7.76 18.05
N LYS A 159 5.08 8.13 18.52
CA LYS A 159 5.32 9.47 19.08
C LYS A 159 5.09 10.58 18.06
N SER A 160 5.47 10.36 16.80
CA SER A 160 5.23 11.32 15.71
C SER A 160 3.74 11.51 15.47
N LEU A 161 2.97 10.42 15.41
CA LEU A 161 1.51 10.49 15.25
C LEU A 161 0.80 11.12 16.45
N GLU A 162 1.28 10.83 17.66
CA GLU A 162 0.76 11.43 18.89
C GLU A 162 0.99 12.95 18.94
N ALA A 163 2.19 13.40 18.57
CA ALA A 163 2.54 14.82 18.52
C ALA A 163 1.69 15.61 17.52
N GLU A 164 1.26 14.97 16.43
CA GLU A 164 0.38 15.53 15.42
C GLU A 164 -1.12 15.37 15.75
N ASN A 165 -1.46 14.74 16.87
CA ASN A 165 -2.82 14.43 17.31
C ASN A 165 -3.60 13.52 16.33
N PHE A 166 -2.92 12.61 15.66
CA PHE A 166 -3.56 11.66 14.75
C PHE A 166 -3.96 10.34 15.41
N LEU A 167 -3.37 9.98 16.55
CA LEU A 167 -3.75 8.75 17.24
C LEU A 167 -5.16 8.87 17.84
N LEU A 168 -5.97 7.83 17.61
CA LEU A 168 -7.24 7.67 18.29
C LEU A 168 -6.96 7.36 19.77
N ASN A 169 -7.31 8.28 20.65
CA ASN A 169 -7.19 8.11 22.10
C ASN A 169 -8.53 7.57 22.65
N MET A 170 -8.42 6.56 23.52
CA MET A 170 -9.55 6.12 24.33
C MET A 170 -9.74 7.02 25.52
#